data_67b152c26bb50073c036d3a0e74a0ea8
#
_entry.id   67b152c26bb50073c036d3a0e74a0ea8
#
_cell.length_a   1.000
_cell.length_b   1.000
_cell.length_c   1.000
_cell.angle_alpha   90.00
_cell.angle_beta   90.00
_cell.angle_gamma   90.00
#
_symmetry.space_group_name_H-M   'P 1'
#
loop_
_entity.id
_entity.type
_entity.pdbx_description
1 polymer ?
#
loop_
_entity_poly.entity_id
_entity_poly.type
_entity_poly.pdbx_seq_one_letter_code
_entity_poly.pdbx_strand_id
1 'polypeptide(L)'
;MTDVTLWDTHSLLSSPHNTARAPNSPPPPRNALIILNSPLPPQPLFRRLWDAASLRFCADGGANRLFDRFVKGKGRAEDGWDDELDGDEGRWLPDLVLGDLDSLREDARRYYEGKGVRVEQDPDEYSTDLGKTVTRLSQLESSSPSQAPYQLVIIGGLSGRLDQTVHTLHALTLLAEKEGRERVWTVGRESAAVVLKKGKHHLKLDLSLFGKTCGILPLGTSSAHVTTTGLEWNLGPKDHMYPTSLSTAVSTSNHLVQEDVTVETDVAVIWTMEVRGGAE
;
A
#
# COMPACT_ATOMS: atom_id res chain seq x y z
N MET A 1 -17.72 20.75 12.39
CA MET A 1 -17.95 19.75 11.34
C MET A 1 -16.83 18.74 11.49
N THR A 2 -17.12 17.46 11.68
CA THR A 2 -16.09 16.41 11.72
C THR A 2 -15.57 16.25 10.31
N ASP A 3 -14.28 16.53 10.09
CA ASP A 3 -13.65 16.35 8.78
C ASP A 3 -13.75 14.89 8.34
N VAL A 4 -14.15 14.68 7.10
CA VAL A 4 -14.23 13.34 6.49
C VAL A 4 -12.93 13.06 5.76
N THR A 5 -12.22 12.01 6.16
CA THR A 5 -11.00 11.58 5.48
C THR A 5 -11.35 10.86 4.17
N LEU A 6 -10.88 11.38 3.05
CA LEU A 6 -11.08 10.76 1.72
C LEU A 6 -9.94 9.79 1.40
N TRP A 7 -10.31 8.56 1.03
CA TRP A 7 -9.45 7.51 0.48
C TRP A 7 -9.86 7.25 -0.96
N ASP A 8 -9.09 7.72 -1.91
CA ASP A 8 -9.45 7.69 -3.33
C ASP A 8 -8.40 6.90 -4.12
N THR A 9 -8.76 5.68 -4.52
CA THR A 9 -7.87 4.81 -5.30
C THR A 9 -7.65 5.32 -6.71
N HIS A 10 -8.61 6.06 -7.31
CA HIS A 10 -8.39 6.67 -8.62
C HIS A 10 -7.30 7.74 -8.56
N SER A 11 -7.32 8.56 -7.50
CA SER A 11 -6.25 9.54 -7.26
C SER A 11 -4.91 8.89 -6.94
N LEU A 12 -4.91 7.82 -6.11
CA LEU A 12 -3.73 7.02 -5.79
C LEU A 12 -3.04 6.46 -7.04
N LEU A 13 -3.83 6.05 -8.03
CA LEU A 13 -3.37 5.37 -9.25
C LEU A 13 -3.19 6.33 -10.44
N SER A 14 -3.35 7.63 -10.23
CA SER A 14 -3.19 8.64 -11.27
C SER A 14 -1.73 9.04 -11.43
N SER A 15 -1.20 8.93 -12.64
CA SER A 15 0.16 9.38 -12.94
C SER A 15 0.31 10.89 -12.70
N PRO A 16 1.40 11.34 -12.04
CA PRO A 16 1.69 12.77 -11.88
C PRO A 16 1.90 13.49 -13.22
N HIS A 17 2.18 12.75 -14.29
CA HIS A 17 2.37 13.27 -15.65
C HIS A 17 1.09 13.33 -16.48
N ASN A 18 -0.07 12.98 -15.90
CA ASN A 18 -1.34 13.06 -16.62
C ASN A 18 -1.74 14.54 -16.83
N THR A 19 -1.57 15.03 -18.05
CA THR A 19 -1.84 16.43 -18.44
C THR A 19 -3.33 16.74 -18.67
N ALA A 20 -4.21 15.73 -18.67
CA ALA A 20 -5.67 15.88 -18.93
C ALA A 20 -6.46 16.34 -17.70
N ARG A 21 -5.91 17.27 -16.88
CA ARG A 21 -6.57 17.76 -15.66
C ARG A 21 -7.35 19.04 -15.91
N ALA A 22 -8.48 19.18 -15.21
CA ALA A 22 -9.19 20.47 -15.19
C ALA A 22 -8.28 21.57 -14.59
N PRO A 23 -8.29 22.79 -15.12
CA PRO A 23 -7.36 23.87 -14.75
C PRO A 23 -7.29 24.21 -13.26
N ASN A 24 -8.34 23.92 -12.49
CA ASN A 24 -8.46 24.24 -11.06
C ASN A 24 -8.44 23.02 -10.12
N SER A 25 -8.05 21.84 -10.61
CA SER A 25 -7.94 20.66 -9.75
C SER A 25 -6.71 20.75 -8.85
N PRO A 26 -6.79 20.36 -7.56
CA PRO A 26 -5.62 20.32 -6.68
C PRO A 26 -4.55 19.36 -7.26
N PRO A 27 -3.23 19.60 -7.04
CA PRO A 27 -2.19 18.73 -7.55
C PRO A 27 -2.42 17.28 -7.08
N PRO A 28 -2.08 16.26 -7.91
CA PRO A 28 -2.18 14.88 -7.47
C PRO A 28 -1.30 14.66 -6.25
N PRO A 29 -1.69 13.74 -5.36
CA PRO A 29 -0.83 13.39 -4.25
C PRO A 29 0.49 12.85 -4.80
N ARG A 30 1.59 13.17 -4.12
CA ARG A 30 2.91 12.60 -4.42
C ARG A 30 2.98 11.23 -3.76
N ASN A 31 3.15 10.19 -4.54
CA ASN A 31 3.24 8.82 -4.01
C ASN A 31 4.70 8.40 -3.87
N ALA A 32 5.03 7.75 -2.75
CA ALA A 32 6.27 7.00 -2.56
C ALA A 32 5.95 5.51 -2.43
N LEU A 33 6.57 4.67 -3.26
CA LEU A 33 6.48 3.22 -3.15
C LEU A 33 7.64 2.72 -2.28
N ILE A 34 7.33 1.80 -1.36
CA ILE A 34 8.32 0.96 -0.67
C ILE A 34 8.01 -0.49 -1.01
N ILE A 35 8.92 -1.17 -1.69
CA ILE A 35 8.76 -2.54 -2.16
C ILE A 35 9.46 -3.48 -1.20
N LEU A 36 8.67 -4.35 -0.55
CA LEU A 36 9.15 -5.36 0.38
C LEU A 36 9.52 -6.66 -0.35
N ASN A 37 10.24 -7.53 0.33
CA ASN A 37 10.57 -8.88 -0.16
C ASN A 37 9.36 -9.82 -0.12
N SER A 38 8.31 -9.47 -0.84
CA SER A 38 7.04 -10.21 -0.95
C SER A 38 6.61 -10.31 -2.42
N PRO A 39 5.72 -11.23 -2.79
CA PRO A 39 5.16 -11.27 -4.13
C PRO A 39 4.53 -9.93 -4.52
N LEU A 40 4.79 -9.50 -5.76
CA LEU A 40 4.22 -8.25 -6.28
C LEU A 40 2.71 -8.39 -6.52
N PRO A 41 1.93 -7.30 -6.44
CA PRO A 41 0.53 -7.28 -6.87
C PRO A 41 0.38 -7.68 -8.35
N PRO A 42 -0.83 -8.04 -8.81
CA PRO A 42 -1.10 -8.30 -10.22
C PRO A 42 -0.67 -7.13 -11.11
N GLN A 43 -0.25 -7.45 -12.33
CA GLN A 43 0.37 -6.51 -13.26
C GLN A 43 -0.42 -5.21 -13.47
N PRO A 44 -1.73 -5.23 -13.75
CA PRO A 44 -2.46 -4.00 -13.99
C PRO A 44 -2.38 -3.02 -12.82
N LEU A 45 -2.50 -3.53 -11.59
CA LEU A 45 -2.41 -2.72 -10.37
C LEU A 45 -0.98 -2.25 -10.10
N PHE A 46 0.00 -3.18 -10.16
CA PHE A 46 1.41 -2.84 -9.92
C PHE A 46 1.90 -1.75 -10.89
N ARG A 47 1.59 -1.89 -12.18
CA ARG A 47 1.96 -0.93 -13.22
C ARG A 47 1.40 0.47 -12.93
N ARG A 48 0.12 0.56 -12.58
CA ARG A 48 -0.51 1.84 -12.25
C ARG A 48 0.09 2.46 -10.98
N LEU A 49 0.39 1.67 -9.95
CA LEU A 49 1.08 2.15 -8.75
C LEU A 49 2.49 2.64 -9.06
N TRP A 50 3.23 1.90 -9.88
CA TRP A 50 4.57 2.27 -10.32
C TRP A 50 4.58 3.58 -11.09
N ASP A 51 3.67 3.74 -12.07
CA ASP A 51 3.56 4.94 -12.91
C ASP A 51 3.06 6.16 -12.12
N ALA A 52 2.26 5.94 -11.08
CA ALA A 52 1.78 6.99 -10.18
C ALA A 52 2.82 7.44 -9.13
N ALA A 53 3.90 6.69 -8.97
CA ALA A 53 4.90 6.98 -7.94
C ALA A 53 5.88 8.07 -8.39
N SER A 54 6.19 8.98 -7.46
CA SER A 54 7.27 9.97 -7.60
C SER A 54 8.59 9.47 -7.03
N LEU A 55 8.54 8.52 -6.10
CA LEU A 55 9.70 7.83 -5.51
C LEU A 55 9.42 6.33 -5.42
N ARG A 56 10.46 5.53 -5.64
CA ARG A 56 10.40 4.07 -5.62
C ARG A 56 11.61 3.53 -4.85
N PHE A 57 11.37 3.00 -3.66
CA PHE A 57 12.38 2.40 -2.83
C PHE A 57 12.17 0.90 -2.74
N CYS A 58 13.27 0.14 -2.72
CA CYS A 58 13.23 -1.28 -2.37
C CYS A 58 13.83 -1.44 -0.98
N ALA A 59 13.09 -2.08 -0.10
CA ALA A 59 13.56 -2.51 1.20
C ALA A 59 14.29 -3.85 1.02
N ASP A 60 15.61 -3.81 1.07
CA ASP A 60 16.54 -4.95 0.94
C ASP A 60 16.14 -5.93 -0.18
N GLY A 61 15.77 -7.16 0.16
CA GLY A 61 15.34 -8.22 -0.76
C GLY A 61 14.13 -7.87 -1.62
N GLY A 62 13.45 -6.74 -1.39
CA GLY A 62 12.43 -6.21 -2.28
C GLY A 62 12.93 -5.96 -3.70
N ALA A 63 14.22 -5.60 -3.84
CA ALA A 63 14.88 -5.44 -5.13
C ALA A 63 14.95 -6.76 -5.92
N ASN A 64 15.09 -7.90 -5.24
CA ASN A 64 15.07 -9.20 -5.91
C ASN A 64 13.74 -9.48 -6.61
N ARG A 65 12.63 -8.99 -6.05
CA ARG A 65 11.29 -9.21 -6.62
C ARG A 65 11.14 -8.51 -7.96
N LEU A 66 11.61 -7.26 -8.06
CA LEU A 66 11.66 -6.54 -9.33
C LEU A 66 12.61 -7.21 -10.31
N PHE A 67 13.82 -7.57 -9.86
CA PHE A 67 14.84 -8.21 -10.68
C PHE A 67 14.36 -9.54 -11.25
N ASP A 68 13.80 -10.41 -10.41
CA ASP A 68 13.28 -11.70 -10.86
C ASP A 68 12.13 -11.52 -11.84
N ARG A 69 11.27 -10.54 -11.61
CA ARG A 69 10.11 -10.30 -12.45
C ARG A 69 10.48 -9.69 -13.80
N PHE A 70 11.23 -8.60 -13.80
CA PHE A 70 11.41 -7.78 -15.00
C PHE A 70 12.72 -8.07 -15.74
N VAL A 71 13.73 -8.57 -15.08
CA VAL A 71 15.02 -8.90 -15.70
C VAL A 71 15.15 -10.39 -16.03
N LYS A 72 14.80 -11.26 -15.05
CA LYS A 72 14.88 -12.72 -15.26
C LYS A 72 13.63 -13.34 -15.86
N GLY A 73 12.53 -12.61 -15.94
CA GLY A 73 11.28 -13.10 -16.45
C GLY A 73 10.66 -14.27 -15.68
N LYS A 74 10.96 -14.39 -14.39
CA LYS A 74 10.43 -15.47 -13.55
C LYS A 74 8.98 -15.21 -13.15
N GLY A 75 8.16 -16.25 -13.09
CA GLY A 75 6.78 -16.21 -12.62
C GLY A 75 5.79 -15.60 -13.62
N ARG A 76 6.17 -15.42 -14.86
CA ARG A 76 5.36 -14.75 -15.88
C ARG A 76 4.03 -15.44 -16.18
N ALA A 77 4.04 -16.76 -16.31
CA ALA A 77 2.85 -17.53 -16.70
C ALA A 77 1.87 -17.79 -15.54
N GLU A 78 2.36 -17.84 -14.29
CA GLU A 78 1.55 -18.18 -13.12
C GLU A 78 0.83 -16.99 -12.50
N ASP A 79 1.27 -15.77 -12.80
CA ASP A 79 0.82 -14.53 -12.15
C ASP A 79 -0.10 -13.67 -13.02
N GLY A 80 -0.51 -14.14 -14.22
CA GLY A 80 -1.37 -13.36 -15.12
C GLY A 80 -0.71 -12.10 -15.68
N TRP A 81 0.63 -12.07 -15.75
CA TRP A 81 1.39 -10.96 -16.29
C TRP A 81 1.62 -11.13 -17.79
N ASP A 82 1.34 -10.07 -18.55
CA ASP A 82 1.53 -10.02 -19.99
C ASP A 82 2.93 -9.47 -20.32
N ASP A 83 3.71 -10.29 -21.04
CA ASP A 83 5.09 -9.96 -21.40
C ASP A 83 5.21 -8.83 -22.43
N GLU A 84 4.22 -8.66 -23.30
CA GLU A 84 4.25 -7.63 -24.34
C GLU A 84 4.17 -6.21 -23.74
N LEU A 85 3.62 -6.07 -22.54
CA LEU A 85 3.48 -4.79 -21.88
C LEU A 85 4.72 -4.34 -21.08
N ASP A 86 5.69 -5.21 -20.86
CA ASP A 86 6.82 -4.97 -19.95
C ASP A 86 8.19 -4.82 -20.64
N GLY A 87 8.23 -4.72 -21.96
CA GLY A 87 9.44 -4.81 -22.83
C GLY A 87 10.58 -3.83 -22.57
N ASP A 88 10.49 -2.91 -21.61
CA ASP A 88 11.57 -1.98 -21.25
C ASP A 88 12.12 -2.29 -19.85
N GLU A 89 13.22 -3.05 -19.79
CA GLU A 89 13.92 -3.34 -18.55
C GLU A 89 14.35 -2.07 -17.78
N GLY A 90 14.64 -0.98 -18.50
CA GLY A 90 15.05 0.30 -17.93
C GLY A 90 13.92 1.01 -17.17
N ARG A 91 12.65 0.66 -17.41
CA ARG A 91 11.48 1.23 -16.75
C ARG A 91 11.39 0.87 -15.25
N TRP A 92 11.84 -0.32 -14.88
CA TRP A 92 11.62 -0.90 -13.55
C TRP A 92 12.82 -0.73 -12.61
N LEU A 93 13.46 0.44 -12.69
CA LEU A 93 14.58 0.79 -11.81
C LEU A 93 14.06 1.58 -10.60
N PRO A 94 14.31 1.11 -9.36
CA PRO A 94 14.02 1.90 -8.16
C PRO A 94 14.99 3.08 -8.04
N ASP A 95 14.60 4.11 -7.31
CA ASP A 95 15.47 5.25 -6.99
C ASP A 95 16.51 4.88 -5.92
N LEU A 96 16.19 3.90 -5.06
CA LEU A 96 17.04 3.48 -3.94
C LEU A 96 16.74 2.03 -3.56
N VAL A 97 17.77 1.25 -3.27
CA VAL A 97 17.71 0.00 -2.51
C VAL A 97 18.37 0.24 -1.16
N LEU A 98 17.65 -0.04 -0.06
CA LEU A 98 18.10 0.25 1.30
C LEU A 98 17.73 -0.89 2.26
N GLY A 99 18.65 -1.31 3.10
CA GLY A 99 18.48 -2.34 4.11
C GLY A 99 19.81 -2.75 4.73
N ASP A 100 19.84 -3.84 5.49
CA ASP A 100 21.11 -4.44 5.92
C ASP A 100 21.81 -5.20 4.79
N LEU A 101 21.08 -5.44 3.70
CA LEU A 101 21.49 -6.10 2.46
C LEU A 101 21.83 -7.60 2.62
N ASP A 102 21.32 -8.23 3.65
CA ASP A 102 21.53 -9.66 3.91
C ASP A 102 20.67 -10.55 2.98
N SER A 103 19.51 -10.04 2.57
CA SER A 103 18.58 -10.69 1.65
C SER A 103 18.78 -10.28 0.19
N LEU A 104 19.50 -9.20 -0.09
CA LEU A 104 19.76 -8.72 -1.45
C LEU A 104 20.77 -9.65 -2.15
N ARG A 105 20.32 -10.34 -3.18
CA ARG A 105 21.20 -11.22 -3.97
C ARG A 105 22.24 -10.43 -4.75
N GLU A 106 23.43 -10.99 -4.85
CA GLU A 106 24.56 -10.38 -5.54
C GLU A 106 24.34 -10.14 -7.04
N ASP A 107 23.53 -10.97 -7.71
CA ASP A 107 23.17 -10.78 -9.12
C ASP A 107 22.23 -9.57 -9.32
N ALA A 108 21.27 -9.41 -8.41
CA ALA A 108 20.36 -8.25 -8.41
C ALA A 108 21.12 -6.97 -8.03
N ARG A 109 21.97 -7.03 -7.01
CA ARG A 109 22.83 -5.91 -6.58
C ARG A 109 23.67 -5.39 -7.74
N ARG A 110 24.45 -6.25 -8.40
CA ARG A 110 25.29 -5.88 -9.54
C ARG A 110 24.50 -5.27 -10.69
N TYR A 111 23.32 -5.81 -10.96
CA TYR A 111 22.44 -5.25 -11.99
C TYR A 111 22.03 -3.82 -11.67
N TYR A 112 21.51 -3.57 -10.47
CA TYR A 112 21.03 -2.25 -10.08
C TYR A 112 22.17 -1.23 -9.98
N GLU A 113 23.30 -1.59 -9.37
CA GLU A 113 24.50 -0.73 -9.34
C GLU A 113 25.00 -0.43 -10.74
N GLY A 114 25.02 -1.41 -11.65
CA GLY A 114 25.37 -1.25 -13.06
C GLY A 114 24.42 -0.36 -13.86
N LYS A 115 23.18 -0.20 -13.42
CA LYS A 115 22.19 0.72 -13.98
C LYS A 115 22.19 2.10 -13.28
N GLY A 116 23.10 2.34 -12.33
CA GLY A 116 23.21 3.60 -11.60
C GLY A 116 22.21 3.77 -10.45
N VAL A 117 21.52 2.71 -10.05
CA VAL A 117 20.64 2.73 -8.88
C VAL A 117 21.51 2.76 -7.62
N ARG A 118 21.15 3.62 -6.67
CA ARG A 118 21.83 3.69 -5.37
C ARG A 118 21.47 2.47 -4.52
N VAL A 119 22.48 1.77 -4.01
CA VAL A 119 22.34 0.67 -3.06
C VAL A 119 23.03 1.08 -1.77
N GLU A 120 22.26 1.33 -0.73
CA GLU A 120 22.73 1.84 0.56
C GLU A 120 22.54 0.79 1.65
N GLN A 121 23.60 0.49 2.38
CA GLN A 121 23.55 -0.40 3.53
C GLN A 121 23.28 0.41 4.81
N ASP A 122 22.27 0.00 5.55
CA ASP A 122 22.01 0.47 6.91
C ASP A 122 22.15 -0.73 7.87
N PRO A 123 23.24 -0.79 8.66
CA PRO A 123 23.55 -1.92 9.51
C PRO A 123 22.77 -1.96 10.83
N ASP A 124 21.81 -1.05 11.03
CA ASP A 124 20.98 -1.06 12.25
C ASP A 124 20.18 -2.36 12.35
N GLU A 125 20.52 -3.19 13.34
CA GLU A 125 19.85 -4.47 13.60
C GLU A 125 18.54 -4.31 14.40
N TYR A 126 18.29 -3.13 14.97
CA TYR A 126 17.08 -2.87 15.77
C TYR A 126 15.89 -2.37 14.95
N SER A 127 16.14 -1.92 13.73
CA SER A 127 15.13 -1.46 12.80
C SER A 127 14.91 -2.47 11.67
N THR A 128 13.66 -2.69 11.29
CA THR A 128 13.35 -3.48 10.08
C THR A 128 13.65 -2.69 8.83
N ASP A 129 13.84 -3.36 7.67
CA ASP A 129 14.11 -2.69 6.40
C ASP A 129 12.98 -1.74 5.98
N LEU A 130 11.72 -2.09 6.31
CA LEU A 130 10.60 -1.16 6.16
C LEU A 130 10.82 0.10 7.02
N GLY A 131 11.19 -0.06 8.29
CA GLY A 131 11.46 1.07 9.20
C GLY A 131 12.61 1.95 8.72
N LYS A 132 13.73 1.36 8.29
CA LYS A 132 14.87 2.06 7.70
C LYS A 132 14.45 2.89 6.48
N THR A 133 13.67 2.25 5.58
CA THR A 133 13.21 2.89 4.35
C THR A 133 12.24 4.04 4.62
N VAL A 134 11.32 3.89 5.58
CA VAL A 134 10.42 4.97 6.02
C VAL A 134 11.19 6.11 6.66
N THR A 135 12.19 5.81 7.49
CA THR A 135 13.08 6.83 8.09
C THR A 135 13.79 7.63 7.00
N ARG A 136 14.30 6.95 5.97
CA ARG A 136 14.92 7.60 4.82
C ARG A 136 13.96 8.52 4.07
N LEU A 137 12.72 8.08 3.86
CA LEU A 137 11.67 8.89 3.26
C LEU A 137 11.38 10.15 4.09
N SER A 138 11.26 10.00 5.41
CA SER A 138 11.02 11.12 6.33
C SER A 138 12.17 12.14 6.34
N GLN A 139 13.42 11.70 6.18
CA GLN A 139 14.58 12.58 6.03
C GLN A 139 14.49 13.39 4.73
N LEU A 140 14.08 12.76 3.61
CA LEU A 140 13.89 13.47 2.33
C LEU A 140 12.76 14.50 2.41
N GLU A 141 11.65 14.17 3.07
CA GLU A 141 10.55 15.09 3.31
C GLU A 141 10.98 16.29 4.15
N SER A 142 11.76 16.05 5.20
CA SER A 142 12.31 17.10 6.07
C SER A 142 13.27 18.03 5.35
N SER A 143 13.94 17.54 4.30
CA SER A 143 14.83 18.36 3.46
C SER A 143 14.07 19.27 2.48
N SER A 144 12.76 19.08 2.33
CA SER A 144 11.90 19.83 1.42
C SER A 144 10.59 20.27 2.10
N PRO A 145 10.63 21.03 3.19
CA PRO A 145 9.47 21.31 4.04
C PRO A 145 8.36 22.11 3.35
N SER A 146 8.65 22.74 2.21
CA SER A 146 7.65 23.45 1.39
C SER A 146 6.76 22.52 0.57
N GLN A 147 7.07 21.23 0.51
CA GLN A 147 6.32 20.24 -0.24
C GLN A 147 5.47 19.39 0.72
N ALA A 148 4.25 19.03 0.29
CA ALA A 148 3.43 18.11 1.06
C ALA A 148 4.12 16.74 1.19
N PRO A 149 3.97 16.06 2.35
CA PRO A 149 4.49 14.71 2.54
C PRO A 149 3.98 13.74 1.46
N TYR A 150 4.76 12.71 1.20
CA TYR A 150 4.33 11.67 0.27
C TYR A 150 3.20 10.84 0.87
N GLN A 151 2.23 10.48 0.04
CA GLN A 151 1.34 9.37 0.32
C GLN A 151 2.16 8.08 0.17
N LEU A 152 2.22 7.28 1.23
CA LEU A 152 3.05 6.08 1.26
C LEU A 152 2.28 4.87 0.78
N VAL A 153 2.87 4.11 -0.14
CA VAL A 153 2.35 2.83 -0.62
C VAL A 153 3.40 1.75 -0.38
N ILE A 154 3.10 0.82 0.50
CA ILE A 154 3.94 -0.33 0.81
C ILE A 154 3.48 -1.48 -0.09
N ILE A 155 4.37 -1.98 -0.93
CA ILE A 155 4.10 -3.13 -1.80
C ILE A 155 4.55 -4.40 -1.09
N GLY A 156 3.60 -5.29 -0.81
CA GLY A 156 3.83 -6.55 -0.11
C GLY A 156 3.46 -6.51 1.36
N GLY A 157 3.97 -7.47 2.14
CA GLY A 157 3.79 -7.55 3.59
C GLY A 157 2.43 -8.11 4.07
N LEU A 158 1.53 -8.50 3.15
CA LEU A 158 0.23 -9.09 3.50
C LEU A 158 0.16 -10.60 3.18
N SER A 159 1.28 -11.24 2.94
CA SER A 159 1.34 -12.67 2.61
C SER A 159 2.65 -13.30 3.12
N GLY A 160 2.70 -14.62 3.10
CA GLY A 160 3.88 -15.38 3.56
C GLY A 160 3.86 -15.65 5.06
N ARG A 161 4.93 -15.32 5.75
CA ARG A 161 5.04 -15.53 7.19
C ARG A 161 4.05 -14.64 7.95
N LEU A 162 3.26 -15.24 8.83
CA LEU A 162 2.24 -14.52 9.62
C LEU A 162 2.84 -13.43 10.51
N ASP A 163 4.00 -13.69 11.13
CA ASP A 163 4.69 -12.70 11.97
C ASP A 163 5.08 -11.45 11.16
N GLN A 164 5.51 -11.60 9.92
CA GLN A 164 5.81 -10.49 9.02
C GLN A 164 4.55 -9.73 8.59
N THR A 165 3.44 -10.43 8.37
CA THR A 165 2.14 -9.79 8.10
C THR A 165 1.70 -8.94 9.30
N VAL A 166 1.74 -9.51 10.51
CA VAL A 166 1.40 -8.77 11.73
C VAL A 166 2.33 -7.58 11.94
N HIS A 167 3.64 -7.74 11.67
CA HIS A 167 4.59 -6.63 11.73
C HIS A 167 4.23 -5.50 10.74
N THR A 168 3.85 -5.83 9.51
CA THR A 168 3.41 -4.83 8.51
C THR A 168 2.17 -4.08 9.00
N LEU A 169 1.17 -4.78 9.54
CA LEU A 169 -0.04 -4.15 10.09
C LEU A 169 0.27 -3.28 11.32
N HIS A 170 1.22 -3.70 12.16
CA HIS A 170 1.73 -2.89 13.26
C HIS A 170 2.41 -1.62 12.75
N ALA A 171 3.29 -1.73 11.74
CA ALA A 171 3.96 -0.58 11.13
C ALA A 171 2.95 0.41 10.53
N LEU A 172 1.91 -0.07 9.82
CA LEU A 172 0.83 0.77 9.32
C LEU A 172 0.15 1.56 10.45
N THR A 173 -0.14 0.90 11.57
CA THR A 173 -0.77 1.54 12.73
C THR A 173 0.13 2.61 13.34
N LEU A 174 1.43 2.33 13.49
CA LEU A 174 2.40 3.30 14.00
C LEU A 174 2.50 4.52 13.08
N LEU A 175 2.61 4.32 11.78
CA LEU A 175 2.69 5.38 10.79
C LEU A 175 1.45 6.27 10.81
N ALA A 176 0.27 5.68 10.89
CA ALA A 176 -0.98 6.40 10.91
C ALA A 176 -1.20 7.16 12.23
N GLU A 177 -0.96 6.53 13.38
CA GLU A 177 -1.33 7.09 14.68
C GLU A 177 -0.21 7.93 15.31
N LYS A 178 1.04 7.47 15.26
CA LYS A 178 2.15 8.13 15.96
C LYS A 178 2.94 9.09 15.08
N GLU A 179 3.16 8.73 13.84
CA GLU A 179 3.90 9.59 12.90
C GLU A 179 3.00 10.56 12.14
N GLY A 180 1.68 10.47 12.35
CA GLY A 180 0.72 11.40 11.77
C GLY A 180 0.57 11.32 10.26
N ARG A 181 1.06 10.22 9.62
CA ARG A 181 0.87 10.04 8.19
C ARG A 181 -0.60 9.78 7.90
N GLU A 182 -1.21 10.68 7.14
CA GLU A 182 -2.66 10.62 6.89
C GLU A 182 -3.06 9.43 6.01
N ARG A 183 -2.20 9.05 5.06
CA ARG A 183 -2.51 8.04 4.05
C ARG A 183 -1.34 7.10 3.86
N VAL A 184 -1.51 5.89 4.38
CA VAL A 184 -0.57 4.78 4.18
C VAL A 184 -1.36 3.59 3.68
N TRP A 185 -0.98 3.10 2.50
CA TRP A 185 -1.53 1.91 1.89
C TRP A 185 -0.53 0.77 2.00
N THR A 186 -1.00 -0.44 2.23
CA THR A 186 -0.24 -1.63 1.90
C THR A 186 -0.99 -2.43 0.85
N VAL A 187 -0.29 -2.87 -0.18
CA VAL A 187 -0.87 -3.56 -1.33
C VAL A 187 -0.05 -4.82 -1.59
N GLY A 188 -0.64 -5.96 -1.30
CA GLY A 188 -0.10 -7.28 -1.59
C GLY A 188 -0.67 -7.86 -2.87
N ARG A 189 -0.39 -9.16 -3.10
CA ARG A 189 -0.88 -9.90 -4.26
C ARG A 189 -2.39 -10.10 -4.24
N GLU A 190 -2.95 -10.39 -3.06
CA GLU A 190 -4.35 -10.81 -2.88
C GLU A 190 -5.18 -9.81 -2.09
N SER A 191 -4.52 -8.91 -1.38
CA SER A 191 -5.20 -7.98 -0.47
C SER A 191 -4.49 -6.63 -0.43
N ALA A 192 -5.29 -5.58 -0.21
CA ALA A 192 -4.81 -4.27 0.18
C ALA A 192 -5.40 -3.89 1.54
N ALA A 193 -4.68 -3.06 2.30
CA ALA A 193 -5.14 -2.59 3.59
C ALA A 193 -4.71 -1.15 3.89
N VAL A 194 -5.51 -0.48 4.71
CA VAL A 194 -5.25 0.85 5.26
C VAL A 194 -5.69 0.91 6.73
N VAL A 195 -5.13 1.82 7.49
CA VAL A 195 -5.62 2.13 8.84
C VAL A 195 -6.58 3.30 8.77
N LEU A 196 -7.82 3.07 9.15
CA LEU A 196 -8.83 4.10 9.35
C LEU A 196 -8.76 4.54 10.81
N LYS A 197 -8.28 5.76 11.06
CA LYS A 197 -8.23 6.35 12.41
C LYS A 197 -9.64 6.63 12.92
N LYS A 198 -9.77 6.95 14.22
CA LYS A 198 -11.05 7.43 14.74
C LYS A 198 -11.61 8.56 13.89
N GLY A 199 -12.88 8.42 13.46
CA GLY A 199 -13.56 9.46 12.68
C GLY A 199 -14.38 8.88 11.52
N LYS A 200 -14.66 9.75 10.55
CA LYS A 200 -15.44 9.42 9.36
C LYS A 200 -14.52 9.32 8.15
N HIS A 201 -14.68 8.25 7.38
CA HIS A 201 -13.91 7.97 6.18
C HIS A 201 -14.85 7.77 5.00
N HIS A 202 -14.44 8.29 3.84
CA HIS A 202 -15.09 8.03 2.56
C HIS A 202 -14.04 7.35 1.67
N LEU A 203 -14.33 6.13 1.23
CA LEU A 203 -13.49 5.33 0.35
C LEU A 203 -14.13 5.33 -1.04
N LYS A 204 -13.37 5.81 -2.04
CA LYS A 204 -13.70 5.72 -3.47
C LYS A 204 -12.79 4.67 -4.09
N LEU A 205 -13.37 3.55 -4.48
CA LEU A 205 -12.63 2.35 -4.85
C LEU A 205 -12.79 2.04 -6.33
N ASP A 206 -11.68 1.82 -7.02
CA ASP A 206 -11.67 1.36 -8.42
C ASP A 206 -11.92 -0.16 -8.45
N LEU A 207 -13.17 -0.57 -8.63
CA LEU A 207 -13.55 -1.98 -8.65
C LEU A 207 -13.05 -2.74 -9.89
N SER A 208 -12.39 -2.08 -10.83
CA SER A 208 -11.69 -2.77 -11.93
C SER A 208 -10.38 -3.43 -11.46
N LEU A 209 -9.79 -2.93 -10.37
CA LEU A 209 -8.51 -3.40 -9.81
C LEU A 209 -8.65 -4.03 -8.43
N PHE A 210 -9.70 -3.64 -7.70
CA PHE A 210 -10.00 -4.21 -6.39
C PHE A 210 -11.24 -5.10 -6.50
N GLY A 211 -11.18 -6.26 -5.86
CA GLY A 211 -12.30 -7.20 -5.79
C GLY A 211 -13.41 -6.70 -4.86
N LYS A 212 -14.50 -7.43 -4.83
CA LYS A 212 -15.66 -7.07 -4.01
C LYS A 212 -15.51 -7.40 -2.53
N THR A 213 -14.61 -8.33 -2.18
CA THR A 213 -14.47 -8.82 -0.80
C THR A 213 -13.72 -7.80 0.06
N CYS A 214 -14.27 -7.49 1.22
CA CYS A 214 -13.67 -6.54 2.16
C CYS A 214 -13.91 -6.96 3.62
N GLY A 215 -13.20 -6.28 4.53
CA GLY A 215 -13.32 -6.53 5.96
C GLY A 215 -12.84 -5.36 6.81
N ILE A 216 -13.27 -5.36 8.08
CA ILE A 216 -12.84 -4.41 9.11
C ILE A 216 -12.26 -5.18 10.28
N LEU A 217 -10.98 -4.94 10.57
CA LEU A 217 -10.22 -5.67 11.57
C LEU A 217 -9.85 -4.75 12.73
N PRO A 218 -10.38 -4.98 13.94
CA PRO A 218 -10.06 -4.20 15.14
C PRO A 218 -8.75 -4.72 15.77
N LEU A 219 -7.63 -4.57 15.04
CA LEU A 219 -6.31 -4.99 15.55
C LEU A 219 -5.72 -3.90 16.44
N GLY A 220 -5.14 -4.31 17.56
CA GLY A 220 -4.53 -3.38 18.53
C GLY A 220 -5.53 -2.70 19.48
N THR A 221 -6.81 -3.05 19.41
CA THR A 221 -7.86 -2.58 20.33
C THR A 221 -8.67 -3.75 20.86
N SER A 222 -9.23 -3.60 22.05
CA SER A 222 -10.12 -4.62 22.63
C SER A 222 -11.46 -4.70 21.92
N SER A 223 -11.95 -3.57 21.42
CA SER A 223 -13.17 -3.47 20.61
C SER A 223 -13.18 -2.15 19.85
N ALA A 224 -13.93 -2.10 18.76
CA ALA A 224 -14.25 -0.90 18.01
C ALA A 224 -15.76 -0.85 17.78
N HIS A 225 -16.32 0.35 17.62
CA HIS A 225 -17.68 0.54 17.17
C HIS A 225 -17.65 1.20 15.79
N VAL A 226 -18.33 0.58 14.84
CA VAL A 226 -18.27 1.01 13.44
C VAL A 226 -19.67 1.16 12.83
N THR A 227 -19.79 2.10 11.89
CA THR A 227 -20.95 2.24 11.01
C THR A 227 -20.48 2.31 9.58
N THR A 228 -21.15 1.58 8.68
CA THR A 228 -20.76 1.53 7.27
C THR A 228 -21.93 1.80 6.34
N THR A 229 -21.61 2.26 5.13
CA THR A 229 -22.55 2.27 3.98
C THR A 229 -21.80 1.79 2.73
N GLY A 230 -22.53 1.31 1.73
CA GLY A 230 -21.93 0.82 0.48
C GLY A 230 -21.47 -0.62 0.52
N LEU A 231 -21.80 -1.35 1.58
CA LEU A 231 -21.53 -2.78 1.74
C LEU A 231 -22.81 -3.59 1.61
N GLU A 232 -22.70 -4.84 1.20
CA GLU A 232 -23.83 -5.80 1.16
C GLU A 232 -24.40 -5.99 2.57
N TRP A 233 -23.53 -6.12 3.56
CA TRP A 233 -23.91 -6.19 4.97
C TRP A 233 -23.33 -4.98 5.71
N ASN A 234 -24.07 -3.85 5.66
CA ASN A 234 -23.67 -2.66 6.39
C ASN A 234 -23.68 -2.89 7.91
N LEU A 235 -22.63 -2.42 8.57
CA LEU A 235 -22.48 -2.50 10.02
C LEU A 235 -23.15 -1.30 10.68
N GLY A 236 -23.97 -1.59 11.71
CA GLY A 236 -24.69 -0.60 12.49
C GLY A 236 -25.84 0.09 11.72
N PRO A 237 -27.02 0.25 12.34
CA PRO A 237 -28.03 1.18 11.84
C PRO A 237 -27.54 2.62 11.98
N LYS A 238 -28.17 3.57 11.28
CA LYS A 238 -27.79 4.99 11.27
C LYS A 238 -27.59 5.63 12.67
N ASP A 239 -28.19 5.05 13.69
CA ASP A 239 -28.22 5.58 15.05
C ASP A 239 -27.41 4.76 16.07
N HIS A 240 -26.84 3.61 15.69
CA HIS A 240 -26.09 2.73 16.59
C HIS A 240 -24.91 2.10 15.87
N MET A 241 -23.69 2.39 16.32
CA MET A 241 -22.49 1.75 15.76
C MET A 241 -22.45 0.27 16.17
N TYR A 242 -22.00 -0.57 15.23
CA TYR A 242 -21.86 -2.01 15.46
C TYR A 242 -20.56 -2.30 16.23
N PRO A 243 -20.62 -3.03 17.35
CA PRO A 243 -19.42 -3.46 18.06
C PRO A 243 -18.68 -4.54 17.28
N THR A 244 -17.38 -4.35 17.07
CA THR A 244 -16.51 -5.35 16.45
C THR A 244 -15.27 -5.60 17.32
N SER A 245 -14.88 -6.86 17.45
CA SER A 245 -13.76 -7.31 18.28
C SER A 245 -13.26 -8.66 17.78
N LEU A 246 -11.99 -8.93 17.87
CA LEU A 246 -11.43 -10.25 17.54
C LEU A 246 -11.96 -11.36 18.46
N SER A 247 -12.41 -11.02 19.68
CA SER A 247 -12.91 -12.00 20.65
C SER A 247 -14.39 -12.31 20.53
N THR A 248 -15.18 -11.49 19.83
CA THR A 248 -16.64 -11.64 19.77
C THR A 248 -17.20 -11.61 18.37
N ALA A 249 -16.91 -10.57 17.61
CA ALA A 249 -17.44 -10.38 16.26
C ALA A 249 -16.49 -9.55 15.42
N VAL A 250 -16.01 -10.09 14.33
CA VAL A 250 -15.17 -9.39 13.34
C VAL A 250 -15.87 -9.38 12.00
N SER A 251 -15.84 -8.24 11.32
CA SER A 251 -16.40 -8.12 9.98
C SER A 251 -15.39 -8.57 8.95
N THR A 252 -15.54 -9.80 8.46
CA THR A 252 -14.77 -10.37 7.35
C THR A 252 -15.71 -10.88 6.27
N SER A 253 -15.19 -11.07 5.06
CA SER A 253 -15.99 -11.57 3.92
C SER A 253 -17.24 -10.74 3.62
N ASN A 254 -17.21 -9.46 3.91
CA ASN A 254 -18.21 -8.50 3.47
C ASN A 254 -17.99 -8.14 2.01
N HIS A 255 -18.99 -7.59 1.34
CA HIS A 255 -18.88 -7.27 -0.08
C HIS A 255 -19.15 -5.80 -0.35
N LEU A 256 -18.36 -5.24 -1.23
CA LEU A 256 -18.58 -3.93 -1.83
C LEU A 256 -19.74 -4.05 -2.84
N VAL A 257 -20.77 -3.22 -2.73
CA VAL A 257 -21.88 -3.15 -3.68
C VAL A 257 -21.84 -1.92 -4.57
N GLN A 258 -20.92 -1.01 -4.27
CA GLN A 258 -20.66 0.22 -5.03
C GLN A 258 -19.22 0.70 -4.79
N GLU A 259 -18.76 1.64 -5.62
CA GLU A 259 -17.41 2.23 -5.51
C GLU A 259 -17.27 3.17 -4.31
N ASP A 260 -18.36 3.77 -3.86
CA ASP A 260 -18.39 4.72 -2.75
C ASP A 260 -18.81 4.02 -1.45
N VAL A 261 -17.87 3.94 -0.51
CA VAL A 261 -18.08 3.31 0.81
C VAL A 261 -17.80 4.34 1.90
N THR A 262 -18.64 4.39 2.92
CA THR A 262 -18.35 5.18 4.12
C THR A 262 -18.10 4.26 5.31
N VAL A 263 -17.13 4.64 6.15
CA VAL A 263 -16.85 3.98 7.42
C VAL A 263 -16.70 5.06 8.49
N GLU A 264 -17.47 4.94 9.57
CA GLU A 264 -17.27 5.74 10.78
C GLU A 264 -16.83 4.79 11.90
N THR A 265 -15.80 5.17 12.62
CA THR A 265 -15.24 4.35 13.70
C THR A 265 -14.85 5.21 14.91
N ASP A 266 -15.01 4.66 16.13
CA ASP A 266 -14.67 5.32 17.39
C ASP A 266 -13.20 5.16 17.81
N VAL A 267 -12.49 4.19 17.20
CA VAL A 267 -11.06 3.93 17.39
C VAL A 267 -10.43 3.56 16.06
N ALA A 268 -9.10 3.44 15.99
CA ALA A 268 -8.43 2.98 14.77
C ALA A 268 -8.78 1.52 14.46
N VAL A 269 -9.11 1.25 13.19
CA VAL A 269 -9.35 -0.09 12.66
C VAL A 269 -8.61 -0.28 11.34
N ILE A 270 -8.33 -1.52 10.97
CA ILE A 270 -7.78 -1.83 9.65
C ILE A 270 -8.94 -2.15 8.72
N TRP A 271 -9.05 -1.39 7.64
CA TRP A 271 -9.84 -1.75 6.48
C TRP A 271 -8.99 -2.61 5.55
N THR A 272 -9.53 -3.72 5.10
CA THR A 272 -8.90 -4.57 4.10
C THR A 272 -9.85 -4.87 2.96
N MET A 273 -9.31 -5.03 1.75
CA MET A 273 -10.06 -5.39 0.56
C MET A 273 -9.25 -6.30 -0.35
N GLU A 274 -9.94 -7.08 -1.12
CA GLU A 274 -9.39 -7.98 -2.12
C GLU A 274 -8.71 -7.18 -3.25
N VAL A 275 -7.58 -7.68 -3.75
CA VAL A 275 -6.94 -7.23 -4.98
C VAL A 275 -7.32 -8.21 -6.09
N ARG A 276 -7.85 -7.70 -7.22
CA ARG A 276 -8.19 -8.58 -8.35
C ARG A 276 -6.92 -9.19 -8.94
N GLY A 277 -6.90 -10.51 -9.05
CA GLY A 277 -5.96 -11.22 -9.91
C GLY A 277 -6.18 -10.79 -11.36
N GLY A 278 -5.11 -10.66 -12.15
CA GLY A 278 -5.26 -10.45 -13.60
C GLY A 278 -6.03 -11.63 -14.19
N ALA A 279 -7.04 -11.30 -15.00
CA ALA A 279 -7.91 -12.20 -15.77
C ALA A 279 -8.51 -13.42 -15.00
N GLU A 280 -9.68 -13.25 -14.39
CA GLU A 280 -10.71 -14.30 -14.47
C GLU A 280 -11.46 -14.19 -15.79
#